data_882ddb7c1ae523da28b9b4644e1b792c
#
_entry.id   882ddb7c1ae523da28b9b4644e1b792c
#
_cell.length_a   1.000
_cell.length_b   1.000
_cell.length_c   1.000
_cell.angle_alpha   90.00
_cell.angle_beta   90.00
_cell.angle_gamma   90.00
#
_symmetry.space_group_name_H-M   'P 1'
#
loop_
_entity.id
_entity.type
_entity.pdbx_description
1 polymer ?
#
loop_
_entity_poly.entity_id
_entity_poly.type
_entity_poly.pdbx_seq_one_letter_code
_entity_poly.pdbx_strand_id
1 'polypeptide(L)'
;MAKLQDLQKYLNYEFSSGCYTGEDYKTFERKYINYLKSLCKENGWEFVWGHKNHYEFTACFSFNGKYVYFSISDVRFFQNEWYYHILYRSMKHEKDYTGGNNCYTDLPHLSNAITLLFNRLCV
;
A
#
# COMPACT_ATOMS: atom_id res chain seq x y z
N MET A 1 -17.62 1.17 1.46
CA MET A 1 -16.39 1.67 0.83
C MET A 1 -15.36 2.04 1.90
N ALA A 2 -14.12 1.57 1.77
CA ALA A 2 -13.07 1.89 2.73
C ALA A 2 -12.65 3.36 2.58
N LYS A 3 -12.48 4.04 3.70
CA LYS A 3 -12.12 5.46 3.74
C LYS A 3 -10.82 5.66 4.49
N LEU A 4 -10.10 6.71 4.12
CA LEU A 4 -8.84 7.05 4.81
C LEU A 4 -9.07 7.23 6.32
N GLN A 5 -10.19 7.81 6.72
CA GLN A 5 -10.52 8.01 8.13
C GLN A 5 -10.55 6.70 8.92
N ASP A 6 -10.91 5.59 8.27
CA ASP A 6 -10.94 4.29 8.93
C ASP A 6 -9.54 3.81 9.33
N LEU A 7 -8.52 4.31 8.66
CA LEU A 7 -7.13 3.99 8.95
C LEU A 7 -6.48 5.01 9.89
N GLN A 8 -6.92 6.26 9.85
CA GLN A 8 -6.32 7.33 10.65
C GLN A 8 -6.42 7.08 12.16
N LYS A 9 -7.42 6.32 12.59
CA LYS A 9 -7.56 5.96 14.00
C LYS A 9 -6.44 5.06 14.51
N TYR A 10 -5.67 4.45 13.61
CA TYR A 10 -4.53 3.62 13.99
C TYR A 10 -3.22 4.41 14.08
N LEU A 11 -3.24 5.71 13.82
CA LEU A 11 -2.06 6.53 14.05
C LEU A 11 -1.73 6.52 15.55
N ASN A 12 -0.46 6.24 15.87
CA ASN A 12 0.03 6.09 17.23
C ASN A 12 -0.61 4.92 18.00
N TYR A 13 -1.24 4.00 17.28
CA TYR A 13 -1.90 2.85 17.89
C TYR A 13 -0.87 1.76 18.21
N GLU A 14 -1.02 1.15 19.37
CA GLU A 14 -0.21 -0.01 19.77
C GLU A 14 -1.06 -1.27 19.62
N PHE A 15 -0.59 -2.22 18.82
CA PHE A 15 -1.33 -3.46 18.60
C PHE A 15 -1.19 -4.36 19.82
N SER A 16 -2.31 -4.77 20.37
CA SER A 16 -2.40 -5.38 21.69
C SER A 16 -1.56 -6.63 21.89
N SER A 17 -1.43 -7.44 20.86
CA SER A 17 -0.66 -8.69 20.97
C SER A 17 0.80 -8.54 20.58
N GLY A 18 1.16 -7.46 19.93
CA GLY A 18 2.50 -7.27 19.37
C GLY A 18 2.84 -8.31 18.32
N CYS A 19 1.86 -9.02 17.78
CA CYS A 19 2.10 -10.04 16.77
C CYS A 19 0.99 -10.04 15.72
N TYR A 20 1.29 -10.65 14.58
CA TYR A 20 0.38 -10.66 13.43
C TYR A 20 -0.88 -11.52 13.65
N THR A 21 -0.96 -12.25 14.76
CA THR A 21 -2.15 -13.03 15.11
C THR A 21 -3.16 -12.25 15.94
N GLY A 22 -2.81 -11.05 16.37
CA GLY A 22 -3.71 -10.21 17.16
C GLY A 22 -4.93 -9.76 16.37
N GLU A 23 -6.08 -9.70 17.03
CA GLU A 23 -7.33 -9.32 16.37
C GLU A 23 -7.31 -7.88 15.87
N ASP A 24 -6.72 -6.98 16.64
CA ASP A 24 -6.62 -5.58 16.24
C ASP A 24 -5.71 -5.40 15.02
N TYR A 25 -4.61 -6.15 14.96
CA TYR A 25 -3.74 -6.11 13.78
C TYR A 25 -4.46 -6.68 12.55
N LYS A 26 -5.16 -7.80 12.70
CA LYS A 26 -5.89 -8.40 11.59
C LYS A 26 -6.99 -7.47 11.07
N THR A 27 -7.64 -6.75 11.96
CA THR A 27 -8.65 -5.77 11.58
C THR A 27 -8.01 -4.62 10.79
N PHE A 28 -6.89 -4.09 11.26
CA PHE A 28 -6.13 -3.06 10.56
C PHE A 28 -5.72 -3.54 9.16
N GLU A 29 -5.14 -4.74 9.09
CA GLU A 29 -4.68 -5.35 7.85
C GLU A 29 -5.81 -5.42 6.81
N ARG A 30 -6.97 -5.93 7.23
CA ARG A 30 -8.14 -6.03 6.35
C ARG A 30 -8.58 -4.66 5.85
N LYS A 31 -8.62 -3.68 6.74
CA LYS A 31 -9.02 -2.31 6.37
C LYS A 31 -8.02 -1.67 5.43
N TYR A 32 -6.74 -1.91 5.65
CA TYR A 32 -5.69 -1.37 4.78
C TYR A 32 -5.81 -1.93 3.36
N ILE A 33 -5.94 -3.25 3.24
CA ILE A 33 -6.10 -3.90 1.94
C ILE A 33 -7.38 -3.42 1.25
N ASN A 34 -8.47 -3.29 1.99
CA ASN A 34 -9.72 -2.78 1.42
C ASN A 34 -9.57 -1.34 0.92
N TYR A 35 -8.81 -0.52 1.64
CA TYR A 35 -8.52 0.83 1.21
C TYR A 35 -7.74 0.85 -0.11
N LEU A 36 -6.71 0.01 -0.23
CA LEU A 36 -5.93 -0.09 -1.47
C LEU A 36 -6.80 -0.53 -2.64
N LYS A 37 -7.68 -1.51 -2.41
CA LYS A 37 -8.61 -1.96 -3.46
C LYS A 37 -9.56 -0.85 -3.86
N SER A 38 -10.01 -0.04 -2.91
CA SER A 38 -10.87 1.12 -3.20
C SER A 38 -10.15 2.15 -4.05
N LEU A 39 -8.88 2.43 -3.76
CA LEU A 39 -8.07 3.34 -4.58
C LEU A 39 -7.95 2.84 -6.01
N CYS A 40 -7.70 1.55 -6.17
CA CYS A 40 -7.61 0.96 -7.51
C CYS A 40 -8.93 1.14 -8.26
N LYS A 41 -10.05 0.85 -7.61
CA LYS A 41 -11.37 0.98 -8.23
C LYS A 41 -11.67 2.42 -8.62
N GLU A 42 -11.38 3.37 -7.75
CA GLU A 42 -11.63 4.79 -8.00
C GLU A 42 -10.81 5.33 -9.16
N ASN A 43 -9.60 4.83 -9.34
CA ASN A 43 -8.67 5.32 -10.36
C ASN A 43 -8.66 4.48 -11.64
N GLY A 44 -9.45 3.41 -11.70
CA GLY A 44 -9.46 2.52 -12.84
C GLY A 44 -8.25 1.63 -12.96
N TRP A 45 -7.54 1.41 -11.86
CA TRP A 45 -6.40 0.49 -11.82
C TRP A 45 -6.87 -0.91 -11.47
N GLU A 46 -6.07 -1.90 -11.85
CA GLU A 46 -6.28 -3.28 -11.41
C GLU A 46 -5.42 -3.56 -10.18
N PHE A 47 -6.01 -4.18 -9.16
CA PHE A 47 -5.28 -4.70 -8.02
C PHE A 47 -4.81 -6.11 -8.39
N VAL A 48 -3.54 -6.24 -8.81
CA VAL A 48 -3.03 -7.48 -9.38
C VAL A 48 -2.79 -8.52 -8.29
N TRP A 49 -2.06 -8.14 -7.25
CA TRP A 49 -1.85 -9.01 -6.09
C TRP A 49 -1.53 -8.17 -4.86
N GLY A 50 -1.76 -8.78 -3.70
CA GLY A 50 -1.33 -8.23 -2.42
C GLY A 50 -0.81 -9.36 -1.56
N HIS A 51 0.33 -9.15 -0.93
CA HIS A 51 0.94 -10.11 -0.02
C HIS A 51 1.10 -9.51 1.36
N LYS A 52 0.70 -10.28 2.36
CA LYS A 52 0.86 -9.93 3.76
C LYS A 52 1.96 -10.81 4.32
N ASN A 53 2.99 -10.20 4.89
CA ASN A 53 4.11 -10.93 5.43
C ASN A 53 4.44 -10.34 6.80
N HIS A 54 4.10 -11.07 7.84
CA HIS A 54 4.22 -10.59 9.22
C HIS A 54 3.43 -9.30 9.42
N TYR A 55 4.09 -8.16 9.46
CA TYR A 55 3.46 -6.87 9.77
C TYR A 55 3.54 -5.89 8.63
N GLU A 56 3.93 -6.35 7.45
CA GLU A 56 4.05 -5.49 6.27
C GLU A 56 3.17 -5.99 5.15
N PHE A 57 2.84 -5.09 4.23
CA PHE A 57 2.11 -5.43 3.02
C PHE A 57 2.91 -5.01 1.82
N THR A 58 2.82 -5.84 0.78
CA THR A 58 3.27 -5.46 -0.55
C THR A 58 2.12 -5.69 -1.51
N ALA A 59 2.06 -4.88 -2.55
CA ALA A 59 0.99 -5.00 -3.53
C ALA A 59 1.48 -4.60 -4.91
N CYS A 60 0.73 -5.04 -5.91
CA CYS A 60 1.00 -4.67 -7.30
C CYS A 60 -0.30 -4.15 -7.92
N PHE A 61 -0.21 -2.96 -8.49
CA PHE A 61 -1.32 -2.35 -9.23
C PHE A 61 -0.94 -2.29 -10.70
N SER A 62 -1.92 -2.38 -11.60
CA SER A 62 -1.66 -2.22 -13.02
C SER A 62 -2.62 -1.24 -13.67
N PHE A 63 -2.15 -0.61 -14.75
CA PHE A 63 -2.93 0.31 -15.55
C PHE A 63 -2.30 0.39 -16.95
N ASN A 64 -3.09 0.15 -17.98
CA ASN A 64 -2.63 0.20 -19.38
C ASN A 64 -1.37 -0.62 -19.65
N GLY A 65 -1.29 -1.81 -19.08
CA GLY A 65 -0.15 -2.69 -19.27
C GLY A 65 1.10 -2.29 -18.51
N LYS A 66 1.00 -1.30 -17.62
CA LYS A 66 2.10 -0.88 -16.76
C LYS A 66 1.83 -1.34 -15.34
N TYR A 67 2.90 -1.51 -14.56
CA TYR A 67 2.81 -2.08 -13.22
C TYR A 67 3.53 -1.20 -12.21
N VAL A 68 2.95 -1.10 -11.02
CA VAL A 68 3.54 -0.35 -9.90
C VAL A 68 3.55 -1.25 -8.67
N TYR A 69 4.69 -1.29 -8.00
CA TYR A 69 4.90 -2.00 -6.73
C TYR A 69 4.69 -1.02 -5.58
N PHE A 70 4.06 -1.51 -4.53
CA PHE A 70 3.76 -0.76 -3.31
C PHE A 70 4.21 -1.57 -2.11
N SER A 71 4.76 -0.91 -1.09
CA SER A 71 5.17 -1.59 0.14
C SER A 71 5.08 -0.67 1.34
N ILE A 72 4.63 -1.21 2.45
CA ILE A 72 4.71 -0.54 3.74
C ILE A 72 5.57 -1.38 4.70
N SER A 73 6.20 -0.67 5.65
CA SER A 73 7.08 -1.28 6.63
C SER A 73 6.33 -2.00 7.73
N ASP A 74 7.07 -2.69 8.57
CA ASP A 74 6.55 -3.35 9.76
C ASP A 74 5.88 -2.33 10.68
N VAL A 75 4.57 -2.46 10.82
CA VAL A 75 3.75 -1.51 11.59
C VAL A 75 4.02 -1.55 13.09
N ARG A 76 4.70 -2.57 13.58
CA ARG A 76 5.04 -2.67 15.00
C ARG A 76 6.23 -1.81 15.39
N PHE A 77 7.27 -1.83 14.58
CA PHE A 77 8.57 -1.21 14.92
C PHE A 77 8.76 0.16 14.31
N PHE A 78 8.09 0.42 13.22
CA PHE A 78 8.23 1.67 12.49
C PHE A 78 6.92 2.42 12.60
N GLN A 79 6.69 2.97 13.79
CA GLN A 79 5.41 3.60 14.14
C GLN A 79 5.02 4.66 13.11
N ASN A 80 3.82 4.48 12.54
CA ASN A 80 3.21 5.38 11.57
C ASN A 80 3.90 5.43 10.20
N GLU A 81 4.94 4.65 9.93
CA GLU A 81 5.52 4.63 8.59
C GLU A 81 4.54 4.10 7.56
N TRP A 82 3.64 3.21 7.97
CA TRP A 82 2.57 2.73 7.10
C TRP A 82 1.69 3.87 6.58
N TYR A 83 1.71 5.02 7.24
CA TYR A 83 0.93 6.21 6.88
C TYR A 83 1.82 7.29 6.23
N TYR A 84 3.01 7.53 6.77
CA TYR A 84 3.85 8.65 6.38
C TYR A 84 4.99 8.30 5.42
N HIS A 85 5.38 7.03 5.34
CA HIS A 85 6.57 6.65 4.59
C HIS A 85 6.33 5.37 3.79
N ILE A 86 5.62 5.50 2.69
CA ILE A 86 5.20 4.38 1.85
C ILE A 86 6.10 4.32 0.63
N LEU A 87 6.68 3.12 0.38
CA LEU A 87 7.49 2.88 -0.79
C LEU A 87 6.61 2.50 -1.98
N TYR A 88 6.90 3.09 -3.14
CA TYR A 88 6.31 2.66 -4.41
C TYR A 88 7.35 2.79 -5.52
N ARG A 89 7.22 1.99 -6.56
CA ARG A 89 8.13 2.02 -7.71
C ARG A 89 7.49 1.34 -8.92
N SER A 90 8.03 1.64 -10.10
CA SER A 90 7.59 0.96 -11.32
C SER A 90 8.13 -0.46 -11.36
N MET A 91 7.43 -1.32 -12.11
CA MET A 91 7.80 -2.71 -12.37
C MET A 91 7.67 -2.97 -13.86
N LYS A 92 8.52 -3.84 -14.41
CA LYS A 92 8.43 -4.26 -15.80
C LYS A 92 7.26 -5.22 -16.03
N HIS A 93 6.97 -6.05 -15.03
CA HIS A 93 5.87 -7.02 -15.04
C HIS A 93 5.50 -7.35 -13.60
N GLU A 94 4.43 -8.10 -13.41
CA GLU A 94 3.86 -8.36 -12.08
C GLU A 94 4.77 -9.13 -11.13
N LYS A 95 5.86 -9.70 -11.62
CA LYS A 95 6.82 -10.46 -10.80
C LYS A 95 8.19 -9.78 -10.73
N ASP A 96 8.28 -8.52 -11.11
CA ASP A 96 9.54 -7.80 -11.08
C ASP A 96 9.77 -7.20 -9.70
N TYR A 97 10.59 -7.87 -8.91
CA TYR A 97 10.89 -7.45 -7.55
C TYR A 97 12.15 -6.58 -7.45
N THR A 98 12.75 -6.21 -8.57
CA THR A 98 14.03 -5.51 -8.59
C THR A 98 14.06 -4.25 -9.47
N GLY A 99 13.00 -3.98 -10.21
CA GLY A 99 12.99 -2.88 -11.17
C GLY A 99 12.58 -1.55 -10.57
N GLY A 100 12.87 -0.49 -11.31
CA GLY A 100 12.44 0.86 -10.98
C GLY A 100 13.22 1.53 -9.87
N ASN A 101 13.01 2.83 -9.73
CA ASN A 101 13.59 3.61 -8.65
C ASN A 101 12.60 3.68 -7.49
N ASN A 102 13.07 3.47 -6.28
CA ASN A 102 12.23 3.59 -5.09
C ASN A 102 11.79 5.05 -4.92
N CYS A 103 10.48 5.23 -4.77
CA CYS A 103 9.88 6.52 -4.46
C CYS A 103 9.11 6.37 -3.15
N TYR A 104 8.89 7.49 -2.46
CA TYR A 104 8.20 7.48 -1.18
C TYR A 104 7.11 8.53 -1.17
N THR A 105 6.02 8.22 -0.49
CA THR A 105 4.89 9.13 -0.32
C THR A 105 4.20 8.82 1.01
N ASP A 106 3.16 9.55 1.32
CA ASP A 106 2.31 9.25 2.46
C ASP A 106 0.96 8.72 1.99
N LEU A 107 0.16 8.21 2.90
CA LEU A 107 -1.11 7.59 2.55
C LEU A 107 -2.11 8.57 1.92
N PRO A 108 -2.27 9.81 2.44
CA PRO A 108 -3.19 10.76 1.82
C PRO A 108 -2.82 11.14 0.38
N HIS A 109 -1.53 11.09 0.02
CA HIS A 109 -1.05 11.46 -1.32
C HIS A 109 -0.75 10.26 -2.20
N LEU A 110 -1.00 9.03 -1.70
CA LEU A 110 -0.66 7.80 -2.41
C LEU A 110 -1.33 7.73 -3.79
N SER A 111 -2.62 7.99 -3.84
CA SER A 111 -3.38 7.94 -5.09
C SER A 111 -2.78 8.87 -6.14
N ASN A 112 -2.49 10.11 -5.74
CA ASN A 112 -1.91 11.10 -6.65
C ASN A 112 -0.50 10.71 -7.10
N ALA A 113 0.32 10.21 -6.18
CA ALA A 113 1.69 9.80 -6.48
C ALA A 113 1.71 8.65 -7.50
N ILE A 114 0.86 7.65 -7.30
CA ILE A 114 0.79 6.50 -8.21
C ILE A 114 0.20 6.93 -9.56
N THR A 115 -0.79 7.81 -9.57
CA THR A 115 -1.33 8.36 -10.82
C THR A 115 -0.24 9.04 -11.64
N LEU A 116 0.59 9.86 -11.01
CA LEU A 116 1.69 10.54 -11.71
C LEU A 116 2.70 9.53 -12.24
N LEU A 117 2.99 8.47 -11.50
CA LEU A 117 3.92 7.44 -11.95
C LEU A 117 3.35 6.70 -13.16
N PHE A 118 2.08 6.28 -13.13
CA PHE A 118 1.45 5.65 -14.28
C PHE A 118 1.44 6.56 -15.50
N ASN A 119 1.19 7.85 -15.33
CA ASN A 119 1.20 8.80 -16.43
C ASN A 119 2.57 8.87 -17.08
N ARG A 120 3.65 8.85 -16.31
CA ARG A 120 5.00 8.83 -16.86
C ARG A 120 5.29 7.53 -17.62
N LEU A 121 4.81 6.40 -17.11
CA LEU A 121 5.06 5.10 -17.73
C LEU A 121 4.26 4.92 -19.02
N CYS A 122 3.15 5.60 -19.17
CA CYS A 122 2.26 5.48 -20.34
C CYS A 122 2.52 6.52 -21.42
N VAL A 123 3.55 7.32 -21.30
CA VAL A 123 3.93 8.31 -22.30
C VAL A 123 4.69 7.68 -23.46
#